data_0e20d2803c446a173b9cc783f12aff6c
#
_entry.id   0e20d2803c446a173b9cc783f12aff6c
#
_cell.length_a   1.000
_cell.length_b   1.000
_cell.length_c   1.000
_cell.angle_alpha   90.00
_cell.angle_beta   90.00
_cell.angle_gamma   90.00
#
_symmetry.space_group_name_H-M   'P 1'
#
loop_
_entity.id
_entity.type
_entity.pdbx_description
1 polymer ?
#
loop_
_entity_poly.entity_id
_entity_poly.type
_entity_poly.pdbx_seq_one_letter_code
_entity_poly.pdbx_strand_id
1 'polypeptide(L)'
;MSKNDPPFAFFDTLEKMANPFKKPVQLPAKMGDNLPSGFLQDYQEASEFIYSYRGSPDTFNTYRREVEHFLHWCFIIVNKTLNQIVREDIETYIEFTNQPPRNWIGQKNVSRFMNREGQRVPNPEWRPYVSTSEEYAASQSAIQSLFSVLSS
;
A
#
# COMPACT_ATOMS: atom_id res chain seq x y z
N MET A 1 -12.44 -4.17 -6.68
CA MET A 1 -12.41 -2.84 -6.04
C MET A 1 -12.64 -1.79 -7.10
N SER A 2 -13.57 -0.88 -6.89
CA SER A 2 -13.83 0.20 -7.84
C SER A 2 -13.24 1.50 -7.32
N LYS A 3 -13.13 2.51 -8.21
CA LYS A 3 -12.62 3.83 -7.83
C LYS A 3 -13.47 4.53 -6.78
N ASN A 4 -14.74 4.14 -6.65
CA ASN A 4 -15.66 4.76 -5.70
C ASN A 4 -15.59 4.11 -4.31
N ASP A 5 -14.97 2.95 -4.20
CA ASP A 5 -14.81 2.28 -2.92
C ASP A 5 -13.51 2.71 -2.26
N PRO A 6 -13.50 2.87 -0.93
CA PRO A 6 -12.24 3.15 -0.26
C PRO A 6 -11.32 1.93 -0.36
N PRO A 7 -10.01 2.14 -0.50
CA PRO A 7 -9.09 1.02 -0.56
C PRO A 7 -8.98 0.31 0.79
N PHE A 8 -8.73 -0.99 0.74
CA PHE A 8 -8.44 -1.77 1.94
C PHE A 8 -6.93 -1.93 2.10
N ALA A 9 -6.49 -2.36 3.29
CA ALA A 9 -5.08 -2.55 3.57
C ALA A 9 -4.54 -3.71 2.74
N PHE A 10 -3.40 -3.48 2.08
CA PHE A 10 -2.73 -4.50 1.27
C PHE A 10 -1.78 -5.36 2.11
N PHE A 11 -1.23 -4.81 3.18
CA PHE A 11 -0.21 -5.47 3.99
C PHE A 11 -0.65 -5.58 5.43
N ASP A 12 -0.44 -6.76 6.01
CA ASP A 12 -0.75 -7.00 7.42
C ASP A 12 0.33 -6.40 8.33
N THR A 13 0.17 -6.60 9.63
CA THR A 13 1.19 -6.20 10.59
C THR A 13 2.45 -7.06 10.41
N LEU A 14 3.58 -6.56 10.87
CA LEU A 14 4.84 -7.31 10.79
C LEU A 14 4.72 -8.68 11.46
N GLU A 15 4.02 -8.74 12.59
CA GLU A 15 3.86 -9.98 13.35
C GLU A 15 3.07 -11.05 12.61
N LYS A 16 2.12 -10.62 11.77
CA LYS A 16 1.21 -11.54 11.09
C LYS A 16 1.54 -11.72 9.61
N MET A 17 2.42 -10.90 9.08
CA MET A 17 2.77 -10.97 7.67
C MET A 17 3.60 -12.21 7.38
N ALA A 18 3.20 -12.99 6.36
CA ALA A 18 3.98 -14.13 5.93
C ALA A 18 5.28 -13.64 5.27
N ASN A 19 6.34 -14.44 5.41
CA ASN A 19 7.63 -14.12 4.82
C ASN A 19 7.55 -14.26 3.29
N PRO A 20 7.61 -13.15 2.53
CA PRO A 20 7.45 -13.20 1.08
C PRO A 20 8.63 -13.85 0.35
N PHE A 21 9.78 -14.00 1.02
CA PHE A 21 10.93 -14.67 0.43
C PHE A 21 10.82 -16.18 0.51
N LYS A 22 10.02 -16.71 1.44
CA LYS A 22 9.85 -18.15 1.64
C LYS A 22 8.63 -18.70 0.91
N LYS A 23 7.59 -17.86 0.73
CA LYS A 23 6.35 -18.27 0.10
C LYS A 23 5.80 -17.10 -0.72
N PRO A 24 5.43 -17.32 -1.98
CA PRO A 24 4.85 -16.24 -2.79
C PRO A 24 3.63 -15.62 -2.13
N VAL A 25 3.50 -14.31 -2.26
CA VAL A 25 2.36 -13.59 -1.72
C VAL A 25 1.10 -13.98 -2.50
N GLN A 26 -0.04 -13.94 -1.81
CA GLN A 26 -1.34 -14.20 -2.41
C GLN A 26 -2.16 -12.93 -2.37
N LEU A 27 -2.89 -12.67 -3.45
CA LEU A 27 -3.77 -11.52 -3.50
C LEU A 27 -4.95 -11.72 -2.56
N PRO A 28 -5.31 -10.69 -1.77
CA PRO A 28 -6.56 -10.76 -1.01
C PRO A 28 -7.75 -10.98 -1.95
N ALA A 29 -8.73 -11.77 -1.49
CA ALA A 29 -9.90 -12.11 -2.30
C ALA A 29 -10.69 -10.87 -2.76
N LYS A 30 -10.57 -9.76 -2.02
CA LYS A 30 -11.30 -8.54 -2.33
C LYS A 30 -10.69 -7.70 -3.46
N MET A 31 -9.52 -8.05 -3.96
CA MET A 31 -8.86 -7.21 -4.97
C MET A 31 -9.57 -7.17 -6.32
N GLY A 32 -10.40 -8.16 -6.62
CA GLY A 32 -11.21 -8.13 -7.84
C GLY A 32 -10.41 -8.35 -9.11
N ASP A 33 -11.09 -8.20 -10.27
CA ASP A 33 -10.54 -8.57 -11.56
C ASP A 33 -10.02 -7.38 -12.38
N ASN A 34 -10.14 -6.16 -11.90
CA ASN A 34 -9.80 -4.94 -12.66
C ASN A 34 -8.40 -4.42 -12.38
N LEU A 35 -7.49 -5.30 -12.01
CA LEU A 35 -6.12 -4.92 -11.72
C LEU A 35 -5.29 -4.93 -13.00
N PRO A 36 -4.26 -4.06 -13.09
CA PRO A 36 -3.40 -4.08 -14.26
C PRO A 36 -2.64 -5.40 -14.35
N SER A 37 -2.33 -5.81 -15.57
CA SER A 37 -1.49 -6.97 -15.79
C SER A 37 -0.13 -6.73 -15.14
N GLY A 38 0.37 -7.69 -14.38
CA GLY A 38 1.61 -7.54 -13.64
C GLY A 38 1.46 -7.08 -12.20
N PHE A 39 0.22 -6.89 -11.74
CA PHE A 39 -0.04 -6.47 -10.37
C PHE A 39 0.56 -7.42 -9.33
N LEU A 40 0.41 -8.71 -9.53
CA LEU A 40 0.93 -9.69 -8.57
C LEU A 40 2.44 -9.58 -8.40
N GLN A 41 3.14 -9.34 -9.49
CA GLN A 41 4.59 -9.15 -9.45
C GLN A 41 4.96 -7.91 -8.64
N ASP A 42 4.25 -6.80 -8.84
CA ASP A 42 4.49 -5.57 -8.09
C ASP A 42 4.20 -5.77 -6.60
N TYR A 43 3.13 -6.50 -6.29
CA TYR A 43 2.76 -6.78 -4.91
C TYR A 43 3.82 -7.66 -4.25
N GLN A 44 4.35 -8.65 -4.97
CA GLN A 44 5.43 -9.50 -4.47
C GLN A 44 6.68 -8.67 -4.18
N GLU A 45 7.09 -7.83 -5.12
CA GLU A 45 8.28 -6.99 -4.95
C GLU A 45 8.12 -5.99 -3.80
N ALA A 46 6.95 -5.38 -3.69
CA ALA A 46 6.66 -4.46 -2.60
C ALA A 46 6.68 -5.17 -1.25
N SER A 47 6.12 -6.37 -1.19
CA SER A 47 6.13 -7.18 0.03
C SER A 47 7.55 -7.52 0.47
N GLU A 48 8.40 -7.91 -0.48
CA GLU A 48 9.80 -8.20 -0.19
C GLU A 48 10.54 -6.95 0.28
N PHE A 49 10.27 -5.82 -0.36
CA PHE A 49 10.90 -4.56 0.00
C PHE A 49 10.60 -4.18 1.46
N ILE A 50 9.33 -4.14 1.84
CA ILE A 50 8.98 -3.76 3.21
C ILE A 50 9.45 -4.80 4.22
N TYR A 51 9.39 -6.07 3.87
CA TYR A 51 9.81 -7.14 4.78
C TYR A 51 11.32 -7.12 5.04
N SER A 52 12.10 -6.56 4.12
CA SER A 52 13.54 -6.43 4.33
C SER A 52 13.87 -5.49 5.50
N TYR A 53 12.92 -4.68 5.94
CA TYR A 53 13.09 -3.79 7.10
C TYR A 53 12.51 -4.36 8.39
N ARG A 54 12.27 -5.68 8.44
CA ARG A 54 11.66 -6.33 9.60
C ARG A 54 12.49 -6.22 10.89
N GLY A 55 13.76 -5.91 10.76
CA GLY A 55 14.63 -5.70 11.93
C GLY A 55 14.40 -4.38 12.65
N SER A 56 13.63 -3.48 12.08
CA SER A 56 13.31 -2.18 12.67
C SER A 56 11.81 -1.94 12.52
N PRO A 57 11.00 -2.22 13.58
CA PRO A 57 9.54 -2.08 13.48
C PRO A 57 9.07 -0.70 13.04
N ASP A 58 9.72 0.37 13.52
CA ASP A 58 9.33 1.73 13.15
C ASP A 58 9.58 1.99 11.67
N THR A 59 10.73 1.54 11.16
CA THR A 59 11.06 1.68 9.74
C THR A 59 10.12 0.84 8.88
N PHE A 60 9.84 -0.39 9.31
CA PHE A 60 8.88 -1.25 8.62
C PHE A 60 7.51 -0.56 8.51
N ASN A 61 7.02 -0.02 9.62
CA ASN A 61 5.69 0.61 9.63
C ASN A 61 5.65 1.83 8.72
N THR A 62 6.72 2.62 8.69
CA THR A 62 6.79 3.80 7.83
C THR A 62 6.78 3.40 6.35
N TYR A 63 7.64 2.46 5.96
CA TYR A 63 7.72 2.05 4.56
C TYR A 63 6.45 1.30 4.13
N ARG A 64 5.87 0.49 5.01
CA ARG A 64 4.60 -0.17 4.70
C ARG A 64 3.54 0.86 4.33
N ARG A 65 3.41 1.91 5.12
CA ARG A 65 2.43 2.97 4.85
C ARG A 65 2.70 3.66 3.53
N GLU A 66 3.94 4.07 3.29
CA GLU A 66 4.29 4.83 2.09
C GLU A 66 4.16 3.97 0.83
N VAL A 67 4.63 2.75 0.88
CA VAL A 67 4.53 1.81 -0.24
C VAL A 67 3.06 1.53 -0.55
N GLU A 68 2.27 1.30 0.48
CA GLU A 68 0.86 0.99 0.30
C GLU A 68 0.09 2.16 -0.31
N HIS A 69 0.35 3.38 0.16
CA HIS A 69 -0.27 4.57 -0.43
C HIS A 69 0.03 4.66 -1.92
N PHE A 70 1.28 4.43 -2.28
CA PHE A 70 1.69 4.49 -3.67
C PHE A 70 1.04 3.38 -4.51
N LEU A 71 1.00 2.16 -3.99
CA LEU A 71 0.36 1.05 -4.69
C LEU A 71 -1.14 1.28 -4.86
N HIS A 72 -1.81 1.82 -3.84
CA HIS A 72 -3.22 2.17 -3.96
C HIS A 72 -3.44 3.13 -5.12
N TRP A 73 -2.61 4.17 -5.19
CA TRP A 73 -2.72 5.16 -6.24
C TRP A 73 -2.44 4.55 -7.62
N CYS A 74 -1.37 3.76 -7.72
CA CYS A 74 -1.00 3.14 -8.99
C CYS A 74 -2.10 2.23 -9.52
N PHE A 75 -2.67 1.39 -8.66
CA PHE A 75 -3.59 0.36 -9.12
C PHE A 75 -5.02 0.85 -9.21
N ILE A 76 -5.42 1.77 -8.36
CA ILE A 76 -6.82 2.22 -8.28
C ILE A 76 -7.04 3.48 -9.11
N ILE A 77 -6.15 4.45 -9.02
CA ILE A 77 -6.35 5.75 -9.65
C ILE A 77 -5.85 5.78 -11.09
N VAL A 78 -4.59 5.40 -11.32
CA VAL A 78 -4.00 5.51 -12.67
C VAL A 78 -3.96 4.18 -13.40
N ASN A 79 -4.22 3.08 -12.72
CA ASN A 79 -4.27 1.73 -13.30
C ASN A 79 -2.99 1.38 -14.07
N LYS A 80 -1.86 1.60 -13.44
CA LYS A 80 -0.54 1.31 -13.99
C LYS A 80 0.24 0.39 -13.07
N THR A 81 1.09 -0.44 -13.66
CA THR A 81 2.09 -1.20 -12.90
C THR A 81 3.31 -0.32 -12.66
N LEU A 82 4.18 -0.77 -11.76
CA LEU A 82 5.36 0.01 -11.36
C LEU A 82 6.29 0.30 -12.55
N ASN A 83 6.41 -0.65 -13.48
CA ASN A 83 7.27 -0.45 -14.63
C ASN A 83 6.68 0.52 -15.68
N GLN A 84 5.42 0.91 -15.52
CA GLN A 84 4.77 1.88 -16.40
C GLN A 84 4.80 3.29 -15.84
N ILE A 85 5.27 3.46 -14.60
CA ILE A 85 5.31 4.76 -13.94
C ILE A 85 6.45 5.58 -14.52
N VAL A 86 6.14 6.83 -14.89
CA VAL A 86 7.13 7.78 -15.39
C VAL A 86 7.21 8.98 -14.43
N ARG A 87 8.15 9.88 -14.68
CA ARG A 87 8.42 10.98 -13.78
C ARG A 87 7.19 11.86 -13.52
N GLU A 88 6.43 12.13 -14.56
CA GLU A 88 5.22 12.95 -14.44
C GLU A 88 4.19 12.30 -13.53
N ASP A 89 4.13 10.97 -13.53
CA ASP A 89 3.24 10.24 -12.62
C ASP A 89 3.61 10.49 -11.16
N ILE A 90 4.91 10.56 -10.87
CA ILE A 90 5.37 10.79 -9.50
C ILE A 90 4.94 12.17 -9.02
N GLU A 91 5.05 13.18 -9.86
CA GLU A 91 4.60 14.53 -9.53
C GLU A 91 3.09 14.56 -9.25
N THR A 92 2.33 13.87 -10.08
CA THR A 92 0.88 13.75 -9.89
C THR A 92 0.55 13.01 -8.59
N TYR A 93 1.32 11.96 -8.27
CA TYR A 93 1.14 11.23 -7.02
C TYR A 93 1.37 12.12 -5.81
N ILE A 94 2.42 12.93 -5.82
CA ILE A 94 2.71 13.83 -4.70
C ILE A 94 1.55 14.80 -4.48
N GLU A 95 1.01 15.35 -5.56
CA GLU A 95 -0.17 16.21 -5.48
C GLU A 95 -1.38 15.46 -4.90
N PHE A 96 -1.56 14.21 -5.31
CA PHE A 96 -2.65 13.38 -4.81
C PHE A 96 -2.53 13.16 -3.29
N THR A 97 -1.33 12.92 -2.80
CA THR A 97 -1.14 12.67 -1.35
C THR A 97 -1.42 13.90 -0.51
N ASN A 98 -1.31 15.08 -1.09
CA ASN A 98 -1.61 16.32 -0.37
C ASN A 98 -3.11 16.55 -0.22
N GLN A 99 -3.92 15.92 -1.06
CA GLN A 99 -5.37 16.08 -1.02
C GLN A 99 -6.05 14.78 -1.48
N PRO A 100 -5.96 13.72 -0.66
CA PRO A 100 -6.59 12.45 -1.02
C PRO A 100 -8.11 12.54 -1.01
N PRO A 101 -8.80 11.62 -1.70
CA PRO A 101 -10.27 11.61 -1.68
C PRO A 101 -10.81 11.45 -0.27
N ARG A 102 -11.97 12.06 -0.01
CA ARG A 102 -12.58 12.03 1.32
C ARG A 102 -12.81 10.62 1.84
N ASN A 103 -13.24 9.71 0.97
CA ASN A 103 -13.52 8.34 1.40
C ASN A 103 -12.26 7.51 1.64
N TRP A 104 -11.08 8.06 1.35
CA TRP A 104 -9.79 7.45 1.69
C TRP A 104 -9.30 7.90 3.07
N ILE A 105 -10.01 8.79 3.73
CA ILE A 105 -9.59 9.39 4.98
C ILE A 105 -10.46 8.88 6.11
N GLY A 106 -9.84 8.26 7.11
CA GLY A 106 -10.52 7.84 8.33
C GLY A 106 -10.38 8.89 9.41
N GLN A 107 -11.27 8.84 10.41
CA GLN A 107 -11.24 9.80 11.51
C GLN A 107 -10.50 9.26 12.72
N LYS A 108 -10.17 7.97 12.74
CA LYS A 108 -9.44 7.36 13.83
C LYS A 108 -8.61 6.20 13.30
N ASN A 109 -7.56 5.86 14.02
CA ASN A 109 -6.77 4.69 13.71
C ASN A 109 -7.53 3.43 14.13
N VAL A 110 -7.63 2.49 13.20
CA VAL A 110 -8.16 1.15 13.47
C VAL A 110 -7.16 0.13 12.93
N SER A 111 -7.32 -1.11 13.33
CA SER A 111 -6.41 -2.17 12.87
C SER A 111 -6.55 -2.38 11.37
N ARG A 112 -5.44 -2.69 10.71
CA ARG A 112 -5.40 -2.89 9.26
C ARG A 112 -6.13 -4.16 8.83
N PHE A 113 -5.94 -5.22 9.62
CA PHE A 113 -6.53 -6.52 9.37
C PHE A 113 -7.26 -6.98 10.61
N MET A 114 -8.13 -7.94 10.45
CA MET A 114 -8.88 -8.55 11.52
C MET A 114 -8.97 -10.05 11.30
N ASN A 115 -9.23 -10.80 12.37
CA ASN A 115 -9.51 -12.23 12.28
C ASN A 115 -11.00 -12.44 12.02
N ARG A 116 -11.31 -13.22 11.00
CA ARG A 116 -12.70 -13.61 10.73
C ARG A 116 -12.69 -15.10 10.40
N GLU A 117 -13.33 -15.87 11.26
CA GLU A 117 -13.43 -17.33 11.10
C GLU A 117 -12.06 -18.00 10.92
N GLY A 118 -11.09 -17.53 11.73
CA GLY A 118 -9.74 -18.09 11.70
C GLY A 118 -8.84 -17.57 10.61
N GLN A 119 -9.32 -16.65 9.78
CA GLN A 119 -8.52 -16.07 8.68
C GLN A 119 -8.26 -14.59 8.91
N ARG A 120 -7.10 -14.15 8.45
CA ARG A 120 -6.75 -12.74 8.47
C ARG A 120 -7.35 -12.07 7.24
N VAL A 121 -8.21 -11.08 7.46
CA VAL A 121 -8.86 -10.35 6.37
C VAL A 121 -8.69 -8.85 6.60
N PRO A 122 -8.67 -8.04 5.53
CA PRO A 122 -8.61 -6.58 5.69
C PRO A 122 -9.81 -6.07 6.47
N ASN A 123 -9.54 -5.13 7.39
CA ASN A 123 -10.59 -4.50 8.19
C ASN A 123 -11.36 -3.50 7.31
N PRO A 124 -12.68 -3.68 7.13
CA PRO A 124 -13.45 -2.79 6.24
C PRO A 124 -13.54 -1.36 6.75
N GLU A 125 -13.28 -1.11 8.02
CA GLU A 125 -13.31 0.25 8.56
C GLU A 125 -11.98 0.98 8.42
N TRP A 126 -10.93 0.28 8.06
CA TRP A 126 -9.61 0.89 7.88
C TRP A 126 -9.59 1.79 6.64
N ARG A 127 -8.86 2.90 6.76
CA ARG A 127 -8.63 3.83 5.64
C ARG A 127 -7.14 4.12 5.53
N PRO A 128 -6.65 4.38 4.31
CA PRO A 128 -5.22 4.61 4.12
C PRO A 128 -4.70 5.90 4.75
N TYR A 129 -5.55 6.90 4.89
CA TYR A 129 -5.19 8.17 5.51
C TYR A 129 -6.05 8.39 6.75
N VAL A 130 -5.47 9.07 7.74
CA VAL A 130 -6.19 9.42 8.96
C VAL A 130 -6.21 10.95 9.07
N SER A 131 -7.25 11.51 9.68
CA SER A 131 -7.49 12.96 9.67
C SER A 131 -6.51 13.79 10.50
N THR A 132 -5.43 13.21 10.98
CA THR A 132 -4.37 13.96 11.64
C THR A 132 -3.41 14.49 10.59
N SER A 133 -3.09 15.77 10.68
CA SER A 133 -2.39 16.52 9.65
C SER A 133 -1.02 15.96 9.27
N GLU A 134 -0.34 15.32 10.22
CA GLU A 134 1.02 14.83 9.99
C GLU A 134 1.07 13.61 9.07
N GLU A 135 -0.04 12.90 8.92
CA GLU A 135 -0.08 11.69 8.13
C GLU A 135 -0.33 11.93 6.65
N TYR A 136 -0.65 13.16 6.25
CA TYR A 136 -0.83 13.47 4.84
C TYR A 136 0.47 13.68 4.10
N ALA A 137 1.52 14.05 4.81
CA ALA A 137 2.81 14.32 4.18
C ALA A 137 3.50 12.98 3.90
N ALA A 138 3.48 12.55 2.65
CA ALA A 138 4.24 11.39 2.24
C ALA A 138 5.73 11.69 2.42
N SER A 139 6.46 10.73 2.96
CA SER A 139 7.90 10.87 3.07
C SER A 139 8.54 10.76 1.69
N GLN A 140 9.05 11.85 1.16
CA GLN A 140 9.75 11.83 -0.11
C GLN A 140 10.94 10.88 -0.09
N SER A 141 11.61 10.77 1.06
CA SER A 141 12.72 9.83 1.22
C SER A 141 12.26 8.38 1.04
N ALA A 142 11.12 8.01 1.62
CA ALA A 142 10.59 6.66 1.49
C ALA A 142 10.20 6.36 0.05
N ILE A 143 9.56 7.32 -0.62
CA ILE A 143 9.17 7.16 -2.02
C ILE A 143 10.41 7.01 -2.90
N GLN A 144 11.42 7.84 -2.70
CA GLN A 144 12.66 7.76 -3.46
C GLN A 144 13.38 6.44 -3.23
N SER A 145 13.40 5.95 -1.99
CA SER A 145 14.00 4.67 -1.66
C SER A 145 13.29 3.53 -2.38
N LEU A 146 11.95 3.58 -2.38
CA LEU A 146 11.15 2.58 -3.09
C LEU A 146 11.49 2.57 -4.57
N PHE A 147 11.51 3.74 -5.22
CA PHE A 147 11.82 3.82 -6.64
C PHE A 147 13.25 3.36 -6.94
N SER A 148 14.18 3.71 -6.09
CA SER A 148 15.57 3.30 -6.26
C SER A 148 15.70 1.77 -6.27
N VAL A 149 14.98 1.09 -5.38
CA VAL A 149 15.00 -0.37 -5.28
C VAL A 149 14.27 -1.01 -6.46
N LEU A 150 13.09 -0.48 -6.81
CA LEU A 150 12.24 -1.10 -7.83
C LEU A 150 12.71 -0.82 -9.26
N SER A 151 13.46 0.24 -9.47
CA SER A 151 13.97 0.60 -10.80
C SER A 151 15.36 0.09 -11.09
N SER A 152 15.98 -0.57 -10.12
CA SER A 152 17.34 -1.13 -10.29
C SER A 152 17.35 -2.53 -10.89
#